data_6f1c3244ecc06a2455039dd3c4009c72
#
_entry.id   6f1c3244ecc06a2455039dd3c4009c72
#
_cell.length_a   1.000
_cell.length_b   1.000
_cell.length_c   1.000
_cell.angle_alpha   90.00
_cell.angle_beta   90.00
_cell.angle_gamma   90.00
#
_symmetry.space_group_name_H-M   'P 1'
#
loop_
_entity.id
_entity.type
_entity.pdbx_description
1 polymer ?
#
loop_
_entity_poly.entity_id
_entity_poly.type
_entity_poly.pdbx_seq_one_letter_code
_entity_poly.pdbx_strand_id
1 'polypeptide(L)'
;MENNHNKQRVDKLIDGFRLIDDTFMNVVFQGNLKAVELILSIILARQGIVVERLAVQKTMINPETGGKDIAFDIYARDNSGKRYDIEMQRSGGFLVLKKRGRYYSAALDHVMLKEGEDYRDMKDSYVIMFMEEDYLRGNKPVYEIERINLSMNERFDDGNHIIYVNCAYKDSSTEIGRLVHDLLCREASEMYYDELKKSVAYYKHDERGRAEMCKEVEEYAKDYAKEYAEDYAKEYAKEYAKEYRKQAEEAKENEAKMKQKFDDMIMNAVKKKRNLKMTEEEIKSFIMDVYNLSEKEADAYIKRAQ
;
A
#
# COMPACT_ATOMS: atom_id res chain seq x y z
N MET A 1 -18.85 -13.74 -31.13
CA MET A 1 -17.52 -13.19 -31.49
C MET A 1 -16.80 -12.59 -30.29
N GLU A 2 -17.44 -11.84 -29.40
CA GLU A 2 -16.81 -11.26 -28.18
C GLU A 2 -16.23 -12.29 -27.23
N ASN A 3 -16.95 -13.40 -26.99
CA ASN A 3 -16.50 -14.46 -26.07
C ASN A 3 -15.19 -15.16 -26.52
N ASN A 4 -14.97 -15.26 -27.83
CA ASN A 4 -13.77 -15.89 -28.37
C ASN A 4 -12.54 -14.97 -28.30
N HIS A 5 -12.76 -13.66 -28.40
CA HIS A 5 -11.71 -12.64 -28.30
C HIS A 5 -11.22 -12.49 -26.86
N ASN A 6 -12.14 -12.51 -25.88
CA ASN A 6 -11.79 -12.48 -24.47
C ASN A 6 -11.00 -13.74 -24.04
N LYS A 7 -11.43 -14.91 -24.48
CA LYS A 7 -10.70 -16.16 -24.21
C LYS A 7 -9.26 -16.11 -24.72
N GLN A 8 -9.05 -15.65 -25.96
CA GLN A 8 -7.70 -15.52 -26.53
C GLN A 8 -6.81 -14.51 -25.75
N ARG A 9 -7.41 -13.45 -25.19
CA ARG A 9 -6.67 -12.47 -24.37
C ARG A 9 -6.23 -13.08 -23.03
N VAL A 10 -7.13 -13.80 -22.36
CA VAL A 10 -6.83 -14.50 -21.10
C VAL A 10 -5.78 -15.58 -21.34
N ASP A 11 -5.88 -16.35 -22.43
CA ASP A 11 -4.90 -17.34 -22.80
C ASP A 11 -3.49 -16.76 -22.97
N LYS A 12 -3.36 -15.64 -23.68
CA LYS A 12 -2.07 -14.92 -23.83
C LYS A 12 -1.52 -14.39 -22.51
N LEU A 13 -2.39 -13.94 -21.60
CA LEU A 13 -2.01 -13.50 -20.27
C LEU A 13 -1.41 -14.67 -19.47
N ILE A 14 -2.10 -15.81 -19.45
CA ILE A 14 -1.64 -17.02 -18.74
C ILE A 14 -0.28 -17.48 -19.29
N ASP A 15 -0.12 -17.51 -20.62
CA ASP A 15 1.15 -17.89 -21.24
C ASP A 15 2.29 -16.91 -20.86
N GLY A 16 1.97 -15.63 -20.64
CA GLY A 16 2.91 -14.58 -20.27
C GLY A 16 3.35 -14.60 -18.81
N PHE A 17 2.62 -15.26 -17.91
CA PHE A 17 2.93 -15.24 -16.48
C PHE A 17 4.25 -15.93 -16.13
N ARG A 18 4.91 -15.38 -15.11
CA ARG A 18 6.10 -15.91 -14.46
C ARG A 18 5.74 -16.25 -13.01
N LEU A 19 6.49 -17.10 -12.36
CA LEU A 19 6.26 -17.44 -10.94
C LEU A 19 6.38 -16.25 -9.98
N ILE A 20 7.09 -15.19 -10.39
CA ILE A 20 7.21 -13.94 -9.62
C ILE A 20 5.99 -13.01 -9.79
N ASP A 21 5.06 -13.30 -10.70
CA ASP A 21 3.86 -12.48 -10.93
C ASP A 21 2.75 -12.90 -9.95
N ASP A 22 2.21 -11.94 -9.18
CA ASP A 22 1.35 -12.16 -8.00
C ASP A 22 0.21 -13.16 -8.24
N THR A 23 -0.58 -12.97 -9.30
CA THR A 23 -1.73 -13.86 -9.60
C THR A 23 -1.27 -15.30 -9.83
N PHE A 24 -0.16 -15.50 -10.57
CA PHE A 24 0.34 -16.83 -10.89
C PHE A 24 1.05 -17.47 -9.68
N MET A 25 1.80 -16.69 -8.92
CA MET A 25 2.42 -17.09 -7.68
C MET A 25 1.38 -17.64 -6.69
N ASN A 26 0.29 -16.90 -6.48
CA ASN A 26 -0.78 -17.28 -5.56
C ASN A 26 -1.34 -18.67 -5.91
N VAL A 27 -1.63 -18.92 -7.17
CA VAL A 27 -2.18 -20.20 -7.64
C VAL A 27 -1.16 -21.34 -7.51
N VAL A 28 0.08 -21.12 -7.95
CA VAL A 28 1.12 -22.16 -7.97
C VAL A 28 1.56 -22.57 -6.55
N PHE A 29 1.64 -21.61 -5.63
CA PHE A 29 2.08 -21.89 -4.26
C PHE A 29 0.93 -22.25 -3.30
N GLN A 30 -0.33 -22.07 -3.68
CA GLN A 30 -1.48 -22.46 -2.86
C GLN A 30 -1.45 -23.96 -2.56
N GLY A 31 -1.19 -24.30 -1.30
CA GLY A 31 -1.10 -25.70 -0.82
C GLY A 31 0.13 -26.48 -1.32
N ASN A 32 1.04 -25.85 -2.06
CA ASN A 32 2.22 -26.50 -2.63
C ASN A 32 3.42 -26.46 -1.67
N LEU A 33 3.36 -27.30 -0.63
CA LEU A 33 4.41 -27.39 0.39
C LEU A 33 5.78 -27.68 -0.22
N LYS A 34 5.86 -28.56 -1.22
CA LYS A 34 7.12 -28.98 -1.85
C LYS A 34 7.84 -27.85 -2.58
N ALA A 35 7.10 -27.01 -3.28
CA ALA A 35 7.67 -25.85 -3.93
C ALA A 35 8.23 -24.84 -2.90
N VAL A 36 7.54 -24.63 -1.79
CA VAL A 36 8.00 -23.74 -0.71
C VAL A 36 9.21 -24.34 0.02
N GLU A 37 9.21 -25.64 0.33
CA GLU A 37 10.36 -26.34 0.92
C GLU A 37 11.60 -26.24 0.02
N LEU A 38 11.43 -26.37 -1.29
CA LEU A 38 12.51 -26.19 -2.27
C LEU A 38 13.09 -24.75 -2.21
N ILE A 39 12.23 -23.75 -2.29
CA ILE A 39 12.66 -22.34 -2.22
C ILE A 39 13.44 -22.07 -0.93
N LEU A 40 12.89 -22.47 0.21
CA LEU A 40 13.52 -22.26 1.51
C LEU A 40 14.86 -23.01 1.63
N SER A 41 14.94 -24.24 1.12
CA SER A 41 16.17 -25.04 1.18
C SER A 41 17.31 -24.42 0.37
N ILE A 42 16.99 -23.86 -0.81
CA ILE A 42 17.98 -23.21 -1.67
C ILE A 42 18.44 -21.86 -1.06
N ILE A 43 17.49 -21.01 -0.62
CA ILE A 43 17.81 -19.67 -0.12
C ILE A 43 18.63 -19.75 1.17
N LEU A 44 18.23 -20.65 2.08
CA LEU A 44 18.86 -20.81 3.39
C LEU A 44 20.06 -21.77 3.37
N ALA A 45 20.39 -22.34 2.20
CA ALA A 45 21.41 -23.38 2.04
C ALA A 45 21.26 -24.51 3.09
N ARG A 46 20.00 -24.91 3.37
CA ARG A 46 19.63 -25.86 4.43
C ARG A 46 18.75 -26.96 3.88
N GLN A 47 19.14 -28.20 4.07
CA GLN A 47 18.35 -29.38 3.70
C GLN A 47 17.38 -29.80 4.82
N GLY A 48 16.32 -30.50 4.43
CA GLY A 48 15.39 -31.14 5.39
C GLY A 48 14.40 -30.16 6.05
N ILE A 49 14.14 -29.00 5.46
CA ILE A 49 13.05 -28.11 5.87
C ILE A 49 11.73 -28.82 5.52
N VAL A 50 10.88 -29.02 6.51
CA VAL A 50 9.54 -29.61 6.34
C VAL A 50 8.50 -28.57 6.74
N VAL A 51 7.72 -28.09 5.78
CA VAL A 51 6.68 -27.11 5.99
C VAL A 51 5.40 -27.81 6.47
N GLU A 52 4.92 -27.42 7.66
CA GLU A 52 3.66 -27.93 8.23
C GLU A 52 2.45 -27.06 7.95
N ARG A 53 2.66 -25.73 7.82
CA ARG A 53 1.60 -24.77 7.53
C ARG A 53 2.02 -23.85 6.40
N LEU A 54 1.11 -23.66 5.49
CA LEU A 54 1.26 -22.79 4.34
C LEU A 54 -0.03 -22.01 4.14
N ALA A 55 0.09 -20.72 3.93
CA ALA A 55 -1.00 -19.84 3.53
C ALA A 55 -0.48 -18.81 2.54
N VAL A 56 -1.22 -18.61 1.45
CA VAL A 56 -0.94 -17.60 0.46
C VAL A 56 -1.87 -16.39 0.71
N GLN A 57 -1.40 -15.16 0.49
CA GLN A 57 -2.12 -13.91 0.76
C GLN A 57 -2.70 -13.84 2.18
N LYS A 58 -1.89 -14.24 3.16
CA LYS A 58 -2.31 -14.23 4.56
C LYS A 58 -2.35 -12.82 5.12
N THR A 59 -3.55 -12.30 5.32
CA THR A 59 -3.75 -10.97 5.90
C THR A 59 -3.53 -10.96 7.42
N MET A 60 -2.80 -9.95 7.89
CA MET A 60 -2.64 -9.57 9.29
C MET A 60 -3.24 -8.19 9.49
N ILE A 61 -4.35 -8.13 10.23
CA ILE A 61 -5.07 -6.88 10.50
C ILE A 61 -4.29 -6.06 11.54
N ASN A 62 -4.06 -4.79 11.25
CA ASN A 62 -3.52 -3.86 12.22
C ASN A 62 -4.62 -3.48 13.23
N PRO A 63 -4.41 -3.67 14.55
CA PRO A 63 -5.44 -3.38 15.55
C PRO A 63 -5.76 -1.89 15.71
N GLU A 64 -4.88 -1.00 15.26
CA GLU A 64 -5.12 0.44 15.30
C GLU A 64 -6.12 0.86 14.21
N THR A 65 -7.11 1.67 14.55
CA THR A 65 -8.10 2.18 13.60
C THR A 65 -7.42 2.99 12.49
N GLY A 66 -7.52 2.50 11.25
CA GLY A 66 -6.86 3.09 10.09
C GLY A 66 -5.37 2.74 9.98
N GLY A 67 -4.86 1.80 10.81
CA GLY A 67 -3.54 1.22 10.65
C GLY A 67 -3.41 0.43 9.36
N LYS A 68 -2.18 0.30 8.86
CA LYS A 68 -1.92 -0.45 7.62
C LYS A 68 -1.89 -1.95 7.89
N ASP A 69 -2.81 -2.68 7.28
CA ASP A 69 -2.79 -4.14 7.26
C ASP A 69 -1.59 -4.67 6.47
N ILE A 70 -1.20 -5.90 6.76
CA ILE A 70 -0.18 -6.64 6.05
C ILE A 70 -0.82 -7.85 5.40
N ALA A 71 -0.53 -8.07 4.13
CA ALA A 71 -0.76 -9.35 3.47
C ALA A 71 0.59 -9.98 3.18
N PHE A 72 0.87 -11.13 3.76
CA PHE A 72 2.04 -11.94 3.43
C PHE A 72 1.74 -12.68 2.12
N ASP A 73 2.63 -12.56 1.14
CA ASP A 73 2.45 -13.25 -0.13
C ASP A 73 2.45 -14.78 0.08
N ILE A 74 3.46 -15.32 0.72
CA ILE A 74 3.54 -16.73 1.11
C ILE A 74 3.99 -16.83 2.57
N TYR A 75 3.07 -17.17 3.46
CA TYR A 75 3.38 -17.46 4.85
C TYR A 75 3.60 -18.96 5.03
N ALA A 76 4.73 -19.37 5.63
CA ALA A 76 5.00 -20.75 5.97
C ALA A 76 5.46 -20.90 7.43
N ARG A 77 5.20 -22.09 8.03
CA ARG A 77 5.76 -22.52 9.29
C ARG A 77 6.30 -23.93 9.13
N ASP A 78 7.53 -24.16 9.54
CA ASP A 78 8.12 -25.48 9.51
C ASP A 78 7.83 -26.31 10.78
N ASN A 79 8.24 -27.58 10.78
CA ASN A 79 8.07 -28.51 11.88
C ASN A 79 8.89 -28.16 13.14
N SER A 80 9.87 -27.27 13.05
CA SER A 80 10.60 -26.72 14.21
C SER A 80 9.92 -25.48 14.81
N GLY A 81 8.87 -24.99 14.16
CA GLY A 81 8.11 -23.81 14.56
C GLY A 81 8.63 -22.50 13.98
N LYS A 82 9.71 -22.51 13.22
CA LYS A 82 10.24 -21.32 12.52
C LYS A 82 9.21 -20.79 11.52
N ARG A 83 9.19 -19.48 11.32
CA ARG A 83 8.23 -18.82 10.46
C ARG A 83 8.90 -18.11 9.30
N TYR A 84 8.28 -18.20 8.17
CA TYR A 84 8.77 -17.66 6.92
C TYR A 84 7.69 -16.82 6.27
N ASP A 85 8.10 -15.66 5.80
CA ASP A 85 7.35 -14.80 4.89
C ASP A 85 8.17 -14.65 3.61
N ILE A 86 7.60 -15.04 2.47
CA ILE A 86 8.24 -14.97 1.17
C ILE A 86 7.46 -13.98 0.32
N GLU A 87 8.12 -12.87 -0.03
CA GLU A 87 7.54 -11.72 -0.72
C GLU A 87 8.13 -11.57 -2.14
N MET A 88 7.25 -11.38 -3.13
CA MET A 88 7.63 -11.16 -4.52
C MET A 88 7.56 -9.66 -4.86
N GLN A 89 8.66 -8.92 -4.63
CA GLN A 89 8.67 -7.46 -4.77
C GLN A 89 9.18 -7.00 -6.14
N ARG A 90 8.29 -6.54 -7.01
CA ARG A 90 8.60 -6.10 -8.38
C ARG A 90 8.95 -4.62 -8.51
N SER A 91 8.52 -3.78 -7.56
CA SER A 91 8.69 -2.33 -7.63
C SER A 91 8.83 -1.69 -6.25
N GLY A 92 9.08 -0.37 -6.20
CA GLY A 92 9.06 0.41 -4.95
C GLY A 92 10.41 0.99 -4.51
N GLY A 93 11.51 0.58 -5.11
CA GLY A 93 12.85 1.06 -4.78
C GLY A 93 13.37 0.60 -3.42
N PHE A 94 14.70 0.74 -3.20
CA PHE A 94 15.37 0.15 -2.03
C PHE A 94 14.97 0.72 -0.68
N LEU A 95 14.63 2.01 -0.61
CA LEU A 95 14.21 2.63 0.65
C LEU A 95 12.89 2.05 1.17
N VAL A 96 11.94 1.80 0.25
CA VAL A 96 10.66 1.18 0.56
C VAL A 96 10.88 -0.26 1.01
N LEU A 97 11.70 -1.03 0.29
CA LEU A 97 12.04 -2.41 0.61
C LEU A 97 12.61 -2.58 2.02
N LYS A 98 13.57 -1.74 2.42
CA LYS A 98 14.14 -1.78 3.79
C LYS A 98 13.09 -1.58 4.87
N LYS A 99 12.17 -0.61 4.67
CA LYS A 99 11.13 -0.32 5.64
C LYS A 99 10.06 -1.40 5.66
N ARG A 100 9.72 -1.93 4.47
CA ARG A 100 8.76 -3.03 4.33
C ARG A 100 9.29 -4.29 5.02
N GLY A 101 10.53 -4.70 4.75
CA GLY A 101 11.17 -5.85 5.40
C GLY A 101 11.12 -5.76 6.93
N ARG A 102 11.46 -4.57 7.49
CA ARG A 102 11.35 -4.33 8.93
C ARG A 102 9.92 -4.44 9.45
N TYR A 103 8.93 -3.91 8.71
CA TYR A 103 7.53 -3.90 9.12
C TYR A 103 6.93 -5.31 9.09
N TYR A 104 7.22 -6.08 8.06
CA TYR A 104 6.81 -7.48 7.90
C TYR A 104 7.48 -8.38 8.95
N SER A 105 8.77 -8.17 9.23
CA SER A 105 9.51 -8.87 10.28
C SER A 105 8.87 -8.67 11.66
N ALA A 106 8.52 -7.43 12.03
CA ALA A 106 7.83 -7.16 13.29
C ALA A 106 6.45 -7.82 13.38
N ALA A 107 5.71 -7.85 12.28
CA ALA A 107 4.39 -8.49 12.23
C ALA A 107 4.51 -10.03 12.32
N LEU A 108 5.53 -10.61 11.69
CA LEU A 108 5.80 -12.04 11.75
C LEU A 108 6.14 -12.49 13.18
N ASP A 109 6.94 -11.70 13.91
CA ASP A 109 7.29 -11.95 15.31
C ASP A 109 6.09 -11.76 16.25
N HIS A 110 5.28 -10.72 16.03
CA HIS A 110 4.11 -10.40 16.85
C HIS A 110 3.11 -11.57 16.99
N VAL A 111 2.99 -12.38 15.96
CA VAL A 111 2.06 -13.52 15.97
C VAL A 111 2.67 -14.83 16.45
N MET A 112 3.94 -14.84 16.91
CA MET A 112 4.60 -16.05 17.36
C MET A 112 4.10 -16.55 18.70
N LEU A 113 3.98 -15.63 19.66
CA LEU A 113 3.60 -15.95 21.02
C LEU A 113 2.11 -15.70 21.26
N LYS A 114 1.52 -16.54 22.08
CA LYS A 114 0.19 -16.34 22.66
C LYS A 114 0.31 -15.68 24.02
N GLU A 115 -0.81 -15.21 24.54
CA GLU A 115 -0.88 -14.68 25.89
C GLU A 115 -0.40 -15.71 26.92
N GLY A 116 0.56 -15.32 27.76
CA GLY A 116 1.15 -16.17 28.78
C GLY A 116 2.34 -17.04 28.33
N GLU A 117 2.68 -17.06 27.05
CA GLU A 117 3.89 -17.75 26.58
C GLU A 117 5.16 -16.93 26.87
N ASP A 118 6.30 -17.58 27.09
CA ASP A 118 7.57 -16.95 27.41
C ASP A 118 8.31 -16.51 26.15
N TYR A 119 9.00 -15.37 26.19
CA TYR A 119 9.83 -14.90 25.08
C TYR A 119 10.94 -15.88 24.68
N ARG A 120 11.38 -16.75 25.58
CA ARG A 120 12.33 -17.84 25.29
C ARG A 120 11.78 -18.89 24.33
N ASP A 121 10.45 -18.96 24.17
CA ASP A 121 9.79 -19.90 23.27
C ASP A 121 9.70 -19.38 21.82
N MET A 122 10.05 -18.11 21.58
CA MET A 122 10.13 -17.55 20.22
C MET A 122 11.09 -18.36 19.36
N LYS A 123 10.67 -18.62 18.13
CA LYS A 123 11.47 -19.31 17.12
C LYS A 123 12.01 -18.29 16.11
N ASP A 124 12.99 -18.69 15.33
CA ASP A 124 13.51 -17.82 14.28
C ASP A 124 12.39 -17.43 13.29
N SER A 125 12.48 -16.20 12.82
CA SER A 125 11.63 -15.63 11.76
C SER A 125 12.45 -15.19 10.57
N TYR A 126 11.93 -15.45 9.37
CA TYR A 126 12.60 -15.15 8.11
C TYR A 126 11.65 -14.35 7.21
N VAL A 127 12.02 -13.11 6.87
CA VAL A 127 11.37 -12.34 5.80
C VAL A 127 12.27 -12.40 4.58
N ILE A 128 11.81 -13.08 3.54
CA ILE A 128 12.54 -13.34 2.30
C ILE A 128 11.91 -12.52 1.18
N MET A 129 12.63 -11.53 0.67
CA MET A 129 12.13 -10.63 -0.36
C MET A 129 12.86 -10.87 -1.69
N PHE A 130 12.14 -11.32 -2.69
CA PHE A 130 12.65 -11.41 -4.06
C PHE A 130 12.59 -10.03 -4.72
N MET A 131 13.74 -9.54 -5.17
CA MET A 131 13.88 -8.24 -5.82
C MET A 131 14.12 -8.45 -7.32
N GLU A 132 13.30 -7.86 -8.19
CA GLU A 132 13.48 -7.96 -9.63
C GLU A 132 14.79 -7.28 -10.11
N GLU A 133 15.24 -6.23 -9.41
CA GLU A 133 16.49 -5.51 -9.65
C GLU A 133 17.45 -5.61 -8.46
N ASP A 134 18.77 -5.54 -8.71
CA ASP A 134 19.77 -5.48 -7.64
C ASP A 134 19.86 -4.08 -7.01
N TYR A 135 18.91 -3.76 -6.15
CA TYR A 135 18.85 -2.46 -5.45
C TYR A 135 20.04 -2.22 -4.49
N LEU A 136 20.70 -3.27 -4.01
CA LEU A 136 21.91 -3.16 -3.18
C LEU A 136 23.19 -2.98 -4.00
N ARG A 137 23.17 -3.26 -5.30
CA ARG A 137 24.27 -3.09 -6.25
C ARG A 137 25.54 -3.85 -5.87
N GLY A 138 25.41 -4.93 -5.10
CA GLY A 138 26.52 -5.76 -4.66
C GLY A 138 26.82 -6.94 -5.59
N ASN A 139 25.98 -7.15 -6.62
CA ASN A 139 26.03 -8.29 -7.54
C ASN A 139 26.16 -9.65 -6.82
N LYS A 140 25.48 -9.76 -5.66
CA LYS A 140 25.37 -11.00 -4.90
C LYS A 140 24.02 -11.65 -5.18
N PRO A 141 23.93 -13.00 -5.18
CA PRO A 141 22.66 -13.69 -5.36
C PRO A 141 21.70 -13.47 -4.19
N VAL A 142 22.23 -13.36 -2.99
CA VAL A 142 21.47 -13.19 -1.73
C VAL A 142 22.19 -12.16 -0.86
N TYR A 143 21.39 -11.34 -0.17
CA TYR A 143 21.84 -10.41 0.85
C TYR A 143 21.12 -10.72 2.17
N GLU A 144 21.86 -11.18 3.14
CA GLU A 144 21.40 -11.44 4.50
C GLU A 144 21.55 -10.17 5.35
N ILE A 145 20.50 -9.77 6.03
CA ILE A 145 20.49 -8.60 6.92
C ILE A 145 20.28 -9.08 8.35
N GLU A 146 21.25 -8.79 9.19
CA GLU A 146 21.31 -9.18 10.59
C GLU A 146 21.49 -7.96 11.50
N ARG A 147 21.06 -8.09 12.75
CA ARG A 147 21.37 -7.10 13.78
C ARG A 147 22.78 -7.30 14.32
N ILE A 148 23.47 -6.20 14.57
CA ILE A 148 24.86 -6.19 15.07
C ILE A 148 24.90 -5.39 16.38
N ASN A 149 25.52 -5.94 17.42
CA ASN A 149 25.94 -5.21 18.59
C ASN A 149 27.15 -4.33 18.21
N LEU A 150 26.91 -3.04 18.00
CA LEU A 150 27.94 -2.11 17.55
C LEU A 150 29.09 -1.93 18.53
N SER A 151 28.87 -2.11 19.85
CA SER A 151 29.90 -1.96 20.87
C SER A 151 30.89 -3.13 20.88
N MET A 152 30.43 -4.33 20.49
CA MET A 152 31.24 -5.55 20.48
C MET A 152 31.63 -5.98 19.05
N ASN A 153 30.98 -5.39 18.03
CA ASN A 153 31.12 -5.77 16.62
C ASN A 153 30.77 -7.24 16.36
N GLU A 154 29.74 -7.74 17.02
CA GLU A 154 29.26 -9.12 16.94
C GLU A 154 27.81 -9.17 16.48
N ARG A 155 27.42 -10.28 15.86
CA ARG A 155 25.99 -10.53 15.56
C ARG A 155 25.21 -10.57 16.87
N PHE A 156 24.02 -9.98 16.86
CA PHE A 156 23.13 -9.98 18.04
C PHE A 156 22.42 -11.34 18.20
N ASP A 157 22.22 -12.04 17.12
CA ASP A 157 21.72 -13.42 17.03
C ASP A 157 20.38 -13.64 17.77
N ASP A 158 19.43 -12.75 17.52
CA ASP A 158 18.11 -12.76 18.16
C ASP A 158 17.06 -13.59 17.40
N GLY A 159 17.44 -14.28 16.34
CA GLY A 159 16.58 -15.16 15.56
C GLY A 159 15.68 -14.45 14.54
N ASN A 160 15.87 -13.15 14.33
CA ASN A 160 15.13 -12.38 13.34
C ASN A 160 15.99 -12.10 12.11
N HIS A 161 15.57 -12.62 10.95
CA HIS A 161 16.33 -12.59 9.71
C HIS A 161 15.56 -11.90 8.58
N ILE A 162 16.22 -10.99 7.84
CA ILE A 162 15.69 -10.41 6.61
C ILE A 162 16.63 -10.76 5.47
N ILE A 163 16.11 -11.39 4.43
CA ILE A 163 16.90 -11.88 3.30
C ILE A 163 16.36 -11.23 2.01
N TYR A 164 17.26 -10.61 1.24
CA TYR A 164 16.92 -10.10 -0.07
C TYR A 164 17.56 -11.00 -1.14
N VAL A 165 16.71 -11.55 -2.02
CA VAL A 165 17.12 -12.40 -3.14
C VAL A 165 17.15 -11.56 -4.42
N ASN A 166 18.32 -11.53 -5.07
CA ASN A 166 18.56 -10.74 -6.26
C ASN A 166 18.14 -11.51 -7.53
N CYS A 167 16.98 -11.20 -8.10
CA CYS A 167 16.52 -11.81 -9.34
C CYS A 167 17.20 -11.29 -10.61
N ALA A 168 18.05 -10.26 -10.50
CA ALA A 168 18.93 -9.87 -11.59
C ALA A 168 20.18 -10.76 -11.72
N TYR A 169 20.44 -11.63 -10.74
CA TYR A 169 21.58 -12.59 -10.76
C TYR A 169 21.31 -13.72 -11.77
N LYS A 170 22.21 -13.90 -12.74
CA LYS A 170 21.99 -14.78 -13.91
C LYS A 170 22.88 -16.03 -13.97
N ASP A 171 23.64 -16.33 -12.91
CA ASP A 171 24.55 -17.48 -12.90
C ASP A 171 23.84 -18.80 -12.64
N SER A 172 23.38 -19.47 -13.68
CA SER A 172 22.71 -20.78 -13.62
C SER A 172 23.61 -21.96 -13.19
N SER A 173 24.91 -21.74 -12.99
CA SER A 173 25.80 -22.77 -12.40
C SER A 173 25.50 -22.97 -10.91
N THR A 174 24.86 -21.98 -10.25
CA THR A 174 24.50 -22.04 -8.84
C THR A 174 23.03 -22.45 -8.65
N GLU A 175 22.69 -23.05 -7.49
CA GLU A 175 21.30 -23.40 -7.16
C GLU A 175 20.38 -22.18 -7.13
N ILE A 176 20.85 -21.10 -6.50
CA ILE A 176 20.10 -19.86 -6.41
C ILE A 176 19.88 -19.20 -7.79
N GLY A 177 20.87 -19.25 -8.67
CA GLY A 177 20.75 -18.73 -10.04
C GLY A 177 19.75 -19.53 -10.88
N ARG A 178 19.71 -20.87 -10.70
CA ARG A 178 18.66 -21.72 -11.30
C ARG A 178 17.27 -21.42 -10.74
N LEU A 179 17.15 -21.23 -9.42
CA LEU A 179 15.87 -20.83 -8.81
C LEU A 179 15.38 -19.48 -9.36
N VAL A 180 16.25 -18.49 -9.43
CA VAL A 180 15.93 -17.18 -10.01
C VAL A 180 15.51 -17.31 -11.48
N HIS A 181 16.19 -18.15 -12.25
CA HIS A 181 15.80 -18.44 -13.63
C HIS A 181 14.36 -18.99 -13.67
N ASP A 182 14.04 -20.00 -12.86
CA ASP A 182 12.72 -20.64 -12.84
C ASP A 182 11.62 -19.67 -12.41
N LEU A 183 11.89 -18.77 -11.45
CA LEU A 183 10.94 -17.73 -11.01
C LEU A 183 10.63 -16.72 -12.12
N LEU A 184 11.58 -16.46 -13.02
CA LEU A 184 11.44 -15.51 -14.12
C LEU A 184 11.08 -16.17 -15.45
N CYS A 185 11.18 -17.50 -15.54
CA CYS A 185 10.93 -18.28 -16.76
C CYS A 185 9.42 -18.32 -17.05
N ARG A 186 9.07 -18.28 -18.32
CA ARG A 186 7.67 -18.41 -18.79
C ARG A 186 7.31 -19.83 -19.18
N GLU A 187 8.28 -20.58 -19.66
CA GLU A 187 8.07 -21.93 -20.21
C GLU A 187 8.52 -23.00 -19.24
N ALA A 188 7.57 -23.87 -18.85
CA ALA A 188 7.86 -25.00 -17.96
C ALA A 188 8.98 -25.89 -18.48
N SER A 189 9.09 -26.07 -19.80
CA SER A 189 10.12 -26.91 -20.44
C SER A 189 11.55 -26.43 -20.19
N GLU A 190 11.73 -25.15 -19.94
CA GLU A 190 13.04 -24.51 -19.72
C GLU A 190 13.46 -24.46 -18.25
N MET A 191 12.56 -24.87 -17.34
CA MET A 191 12.83 -24.82 -15.89
C MET A 191 13.75 -25.95 -15.41
N TYR A 192 14.53 -25.65 -14.39
CA TYR A 192 15.50 -26.56 -13.78
C TYR A 192 14.91 -27.44 -12.68
N TYR A 193 13.97 -26.91 -11.87
CA TYR A 193 13.42 -27.63 -10.71
C TYR A 193 12.07 -28.27 -11.03
N ASP A 194 12.04 -29.58 -10.90
CA ASP A 194 10.86 -30.39 -11.26
C ASP A 194 9.60 -30.02 -10.48
N GLU A 195 9.71 -29.61 -9.22
CA GLU A 195 8.61 -29.19 -8.37
C GLU A 195 7.91 -27.95 -8.96
N LEU A 196 8.69 -26.96 -9.39
CA LEU A 196 8.18 -25.74 -10.02
C LEU A 196 7.69 -26.02 -11.43
N LYS A 197 8.49 -26.76 -12.20
CA LYS A 197 8.18 -27.15 -13.58
C LYS A 197 6.82 -27.86 -13.71
N LYS A 198 6.54 -28.84 -12.84
CA LYS A 198 5.27 -29.58 -12.84
C LYS A 198 4.08 -28.66 -12.57
N SER A 199 4.21 -27.75 -11.62
CA SER A 199 3.15 -26.82 -11.27
C SER A 199 2.89 -25.81 -12.38
N VAL A 200 3.95 -25.24 -12.98
CA VAL A 200 3.82 -24.32 -14.12
C VAL A 200 3.22 -25.02 -15.34
N ALA A 201 3.68 -26.26 -15.63
CA ALA A 201 3.12 -27.05 -16.73
C ALA A 201 1.63 -27.36 -16.53
N TYR A 202 1.21 -27.69 -15.30
CA TYR A 202 -0.18 -27.92 -14.96
C TYR A 202 -1.05 -26.69 -15.25
N TYR A 203 -0.70 -25.54 -14.72
CA TYR A 203 -1.53 -24.33 -14.89
C TYR A 203 -1.48 -23.71 -16.29
N LYS A 204 -0.41 -23.96 -17.04
CA LYS A 204 -0.29 -23.41 -18.41
C LYS A 204 -0.72 -24.34 -19.51
N HIS A 205 -0.55 -25.66 -19.36
CA HIS A 205 -0.69 -26.61 -20.45
C HIS A 205 -1.73 -27.73 -20.16
N ASP A 206 -2.04 -28.04 -18.89
CA ASP A 206 -3.12 -28.98 -18.58
C ASP A 206 -4.49 -28.27 -18.70
N GLU A 207 -5.49 -28.98 -19.26
CA GLU A 207 -6.82 -28.39 -19.49
C GLU A 207 -7.51 -27.96 -18.20
N ARG A 208 -7.38 -28.72 -17.13
CA ARG A 208 -8.00 -28.43 -15.83
C ARG A 208 -7.27 -27.27 -15.14
N GLY A 209 -5.94 -27.35 -15.07
CA GLY A 209 -5.13 -26.28 -14.46
C GLY A 209 -5.31 -24.95 -15.17
N ARG A 210 -5.39 -24.98 -16.49
CA ARG A 210 -5.67 -23.79 -17.30
C ARG A 210 -7.07 -23.20 -17.03
N ALA A 211 -8.07 -24.06 -16.87
CA ALA A 211 -9.43 -23.61 -16.51
C ALA A 211 -9.49 -23.00 -15.10
N GLU A 212 -8.73 -23.54 -14.14
CA GLU A 212 -8.56 -22.95 -12.81
C GLU A 212 -7.90 -21.58 -12.91
N MET A 213 -6.80 -21.48 -13.64
CA MET A 213 -6.08 -20.22 -13.85
C MET A 213 -6.93 -19.14 -14.54
N CYS A 214 -7.79 -19.52 -15.52
CA CYS A 214 -8.71 -18.59 -16.13
C CYS A 214 -9.67 -17.95 -15.12
N LYS A 215 -10.19 -18.72 -14.16
CA LYS A 215 -11.08 -18.21 -13.11
C LYS A 215 -10.35 -17.23 -12.22
N GLU A 216 -9.14 -17.55 -11.79
CA GLU A 216 -8.33 -16.67 -10.94
C GLU A 216 -8.00 -15.33 -11.64
N VAL A 217 -7.68 -15.38 -12.94
CA VAL A 217 -7.46 -14.16 -13.75
C VAL A 217 -8.72 -13.31 -13.84
N GLU A 218 -9.88 -13.94 -14.01
CA GLU A 218 -11.16 -13.22 -14.06
C GLU A 218 -11.53 -12.61 -12.70
N GLU A 219 -11.30 -13.32 -11.61
CA GLU A 219 -11.53 -12.81 -10.24
C GLU A 219 -10.59 -11.65 -9.93
N TYR A 220 -9.30 -11.83 -10.19
CA TYR A 220 -8.31 -10.75 -10.02
C TYR A 220 -8.68 -9.49 -10.82
N ALA A 221 -9.11 -9.66 -12.07
CA ALA A 221 -9.51 -8.52 -12.89
C ALA A 221 -10.74 -7.78 -12.33
N LYS A 222 -11.70 -8.50 -11.74
CA LYS A 222 -12.87 -7.91 -11.07
C LYS A 222 -12.47 -7.14 -9.81
N ASP A 223 -11.62 -7.74 -8.97
CA ASP A 223 -11.17 -7.13 -7.72
C ASP A 223 -10.31 -5.88 -8.00
N TYR A 224 -9.41 -5.97 -8.97
CA TYR A 224 -8.61 -4.83 -9.42
C TYR A 224 -9.47 -3.68 -9.95
N ALA A 225 -10.48 -4.00 -10.78
CA ALA A 225 -11.40 -2.98 -11.30
C ALA A 225 -12.22 -2.31 -10.18
N LYS A 226 -12.62 -3.07 -9.16
CA LYS A 226 -13.34 -2.56 -8.00
C LYS A 226 -12.45 -1.64 -7.15
N GLU A 227 -11.24 -2.07 -6.81
CA GLU A 227 -10.27 -1.29 -6.04
C GLU A 227 -9.91 0.02 -6.75
N TYR A 228 -9.65 -0.06 -8.06
CA TYR A 228 -9.39 1.11 -8.90
C TYR A 228 -10.55 2.10 -8.89
N ALA A 229 -11.80 1.61 -9.00
CA ALA A 229 -12.98 2.46 -8.96
C ALA A 229 -13.18 3.12 -7.59
N GLU A 230 -12.93 2.39 -6.49
CA GLU A 230 -13.00 2.91 -5.13
C GLU A 230 -11.93 3.99 -4.88
N ASP A 231 -10.70 3.78 -5.31
CA ASP A 231 -9.62 4.75 -5.12
C ASP A 231 -9.82 6.00 -5.97
N TYR A 232 -10.27 5.82 -7.22
CA TYR A 232 -10.67 6.94 -8.08
C TYR A 232 -11.81 7.77 -7.45
N ALA A 233 -12.83 7.10 -6.90
CA ALA A 233 -13.94 7.77 -6.23
C ALA A 233 -13.48 8.55 -4.98
N LYS A 234 -12.55 7.98 -4.19
CA LYS A 234 -11.97 8.65 -3.01
C LYS A 234 -11.15 9.89 -3.40
N GLU A 235 -10.37 9.79 -4.45
CA GLU A 235 -9.54 10.89 -4.94
C GLU A 235 -10.40 12.03 -5.50
N TYR A 236 -11.40 11.69 -6.30
CA TYR A 236 -12.38 12.64 -6.82
C TYR A 236 -13.16 13.35 -5.69
N ALA A 237 -13.61 12.60 -4.67
CA ALA A 237 -14.29 13.18 -3.53
C ALA A 237 -13.41 14.16 -2.73
N LYS A 238 -12.11 13.88 -2.60
CA LYS A 238 -11.13 14.79 -1.96
C LYS A 238 -10.94 16.09 -2.75
N GLU A 239 -10.80 15.99 -4.06
CA GLU A 239 -10.68 17.16 -4.93
C GLU A 239 -11.95 18.05 -4.89
N TYR A 240 -13.11 17.42 -5.02
CA TYR A 240 -14.40 18.11 -4.93
C TYR A 240 -14.60 18.81 -3.59
N ALA A 241 -14.27 18.13 -2.48
CA ALA A 241 -14.35 18.75 -1.15
C ALA A 241 -13.39 19.93 -0.98
N LYS A 242 -12.20 19.88 -1.58
CA LYS A 242 -11.24 20.99 -1.57
C LYS A 242 -11.75 22.19 -2.35
N GLU A 243 -12.31 21.95 -3.52
CA GLU A 243 -12.89 23.00 -4.36
C GLU A 243 -14.10 23.67 -3.70
N TYR A 244 -15.00 22.86 -3.11
CA TYR A 244 -16.15 23.36 -2.37
C TYR A 244 -15.75 24.24 -1.18
N ARG A 245 -14.72 23.84 -0.41
CA ARG A 245 -14.19 24.66 0.69
C ARG A 245 -13.66 26.01 0.20
N LYS A 246 -12.91 26.00 -0.90
CA LYS A 246 -12.39 27.23 -1.50
C LYS A 246 -13.52 28.19 -1.92
N GLN A 247 -14.54 27.68 -2.58
CA GLN A 247 -15.70 28.49 -2.98
C GLN A 247 -16.45 29.07 -1.76
N ALA A 248 -16.61 28.27 -0.69
CA ALA A 248 -17.23 28.71 0.56
C ALA A 248 -16.42 29.81 1.26
N GLU A 249 -15.08 29.73 1.25
CA GLU A 249 -14.19 30.76 1.79
C GLU A 249 -14.25 32.05 0.97
N GLU A 250 -14.21 31.95 -0.35
CA GLU A 250 -14.36 33.11 -1.26
C GLU A 250 -15.73 33.79 -1.08
N ALA A 251 -16.80 33.03 -0.92
CA ALA A 251 -18.13 33.58 -0.66
C ALA A 251 -18.18 34.36 0.67
N LYS A 252 -17.60 33.81 1.74
CA LYS A 252 -17.49 34.49 3.05
C LYS A 252 -16.67 35.78 2.98
N GLU A 253 -15.55 35.73 2.26
CA GLU A 253 -14.71 36.92 2.08
C GLU A 253 -15.44 38.01 1.30
N ASN A 254 -16.19 37.66 0.24
CA ASN A 254 -17.00 38.57 -0.53
C ASN A 254 -18.13 39.18 0.32
N GLU A 255 -18.80 38.38 1.15
CA GLU A 255 -19.83 38.85 2.09
C GLU A 255 -19.23 39.87 3.08
N ALA A 256 -18.07 39.57 3.67
CA ALA A 256 -17.37 40.46 4.57
C ALA A 256 -16.96 41.78 3.89
N LYS A 257 -16.45 41.73 2.64
CA LYS A 257 -16.12 42.92 1.84
C LYS A 257 -17.34 43.76 1.51
N MET A 258 -18.47 43.12 1.20
CA MET A 258 -19.73 43.83 0.96
C MET A 258 -20.24 44.54 2.20
N LYS A 259 -20.20 43.84 3.35
CA LYS A 259 -20.58 44.41 4.65
C LYS A 259 -19.70 45.61 5.00
N GLN A 260 -18.40 45.50 4.84
CA GLN A 260 -17.48 46.63 5.08
C GLN A 260 -17.76 47.83 4.20
N LYS A 261 -18.01 47.61 2.90
CA LYS A 261 -18.38 48.69 1.98
C LYS A 261 -19.69 49.39 2.38
N PHE A 262 -20.67 48.60 2.86
CA PHE A 262 -21.94 49.14 3.35
C PHE A 262 -21.73 49.96 4.63
N ASP A 263 -20.92 49.47 5.57
CA ASP A 263 -20.54 50.20 6.78
C ASP A 263 -19.83 51.52 6.44
N ASP A 264 -18.87 51.50 5.53
CA ASP A 264 -18.11 52.67 5.10
C ASP A 264 -19.02 53.71 4.43
N MET A 265 -20.02 53.27 3.65
CA MET A 265 -20.99 54.14 3.01
C MET A 265 -21.86 54.87 4.03
N ILE A 266 -22.35 54.17 5.06
CA ILE A 266 -23.13 54.79 6.15
C ILE A 266 -22.26 55.75 6.95
N MET A 267 -21.03 55.35 7.30
CA MET A 267 -20.09 56.22 8.04
C MET A 267 -19.78 57.50 7.28
N ASN A 268 -19.58 57.43 5.95
CA ASN A 268 -19.35 58.59 5.12
C ASN A 268 -20.61 59.48 5.04
N ALA A 269 -21.80 58.89 4.97
CA ALA A 269 -23.05 59.65 4.99
C ALA A 269 -23.22 60.40 6.31
N VAL A 270 -22.96 59.79 7.47
CA VAL A 270 -22.99 60.45 8.78
C VAL A 270 -22.02 61.64 8.82
N LYS A 271 -20.73 61.43 8.43
CA LYS A 271 -19.73 62.49 8.40
C LYS A 271 -20.13 63.64 7.48
N LYS A 272 -20.63 63.36 6.28
CA LYS A 272 -21.09 64.38 5.34
C LYS A 272 -22.25 65.19 5.89
N LYS A 273 -23.22 64.57 6.54
CA LYS A 273 -24.38 65.25 7.13
C LYS A 273 -23.98 66.12 8.34
N ARG A 274 -23.02 65.67 9.16
CA ARG A 274 -22.44 66.49 10.25
C ARG A 274 -21.77 67.75 9.70
N ASN A 275 -21.02 67.63 8.61
CA ASN A 275 -20.39 68.80 7.96
C ASN A 275 -21.41 69.79 7.43
N LEU A 276 -22.62 69.34 7.14
CA LEU A 276 -23.76 70.19 6.76
C LEU A 276 -24.48 70.81 7.97
N LYS A 277 -23.96 70.61 9.19
CA LYS A 277 -24.50 71.11 10.49
C LYS A 277 -25.88 70.58 10.80
N MET A 278 -26.25 69.38 10.34
CA MET A 278 -27.46 68.68 10.78
C MET A 278 -27.35 68.16 12.22
N THR A 279 -28.47 68.15 12.93
CA THR A 279 -28.50 67.58 14.29
C THR A 279 -28.34 66.05 14.27
N GLU A 280 -27.89 65.49 15.38
CA GLU A 280 -27.72 64.02 15.48
C GLU A 280 -29.07 63.24 15.26
N GLU A 281 -30.21 63.86 15.68
CA GLU A 281 -31.52 63.29 15.47
C GLU A 281 -31.92 63.30 13.98
N GLU A 282 -31.64 64.42 13.27
CA GLU A 282 -31.90 64.49 11.82
C GLU A 282 -31.00 63.52 11.05
N ILE A 283 -29.75 63.35 11.47
CA ILE A 283 -28.81 62.37 10.86
C ILE A 283 -29.31 60.93 11.13
N LYS A 284 -29.76 60.66 12.34
CA LYS A 284 -30.31 59.36 12.73
C LYS A 284 -31.52 58.98 11.86
N SER A 285 -32.51 59.87 11.77
CA SER A 285 -33.66 59.67 10.91
C SER A 285 -33.26 59.44 9.45
N PHE A 286 -32.33 60.21 8.91
CA PHE A 286 -31.83 60.04 7.55
C PHE A 286 -31.23 58.68 7.28
N ILE A 287 -30.31 58.20 8.17
CA ILE A 287 -29.64 56.93 7.92
C ILE A 287 -30.62 55.73 8.16
N MET A 288 -31.58 55.87 9.05
CA MET A 288 -32.64 54.85 9.25
C MET A 288 -33.45 54.71 7.97
N ASP A 289 -33.89 55.80 7.39
CA ASP A 289 -34.74 55.78 6.18
C ASP A 289 -33.97 55.33 4.93
N VAL A 290 -32.76 55.85 4.71
CA VAL A 290 -31.99 55.57 3.49
C VAL A 290 -31.39 54.17 3.46
N TYR A 291 -30.93 53.69 4.61
CA TYR A 291 -30.23 52.41 4.71
C TYR A 291 -31.05 51.32 5.39
N ASN A 292 -32.32 51.56 5.71
CA ASN A 292 -33.27 50.66 6.36
C ASN A 292 -32.70 50.05 7.65
N LEU A 293 -32.14 50.92 8.50
CA LEU A 293 -31.54 50.55 9.78
C LEU A 293 -32.57 50.64 10.93
N SER A 294 -32.44 49.75 11.89
CA SER A 294 -33.12 49.90 13.18
C SER A 294 -32.51 51.09 13.97
N GLU A 295 -33.27 51.61 14.92
CA GLU A 295 -32.81 52.69 15.79
C GLU A 295 -31.51 52.39 16.50
N LYS A 296 -31.37 51.16 17.02
CA LYS A 296 -30.16 50.68 17.68
C LYS A 296 -28.94 50.64 16.77
N GLU A 297 -29.11 50.24 15.51
CA GLU A 297 -28.03 50.21 14.50
C GLU A 297 -27.62 51.64 14.11
N ALA A 298 -28.57 52.54 13.90
CA ALA A 298 -28.31 53.93 13.60
C ALA A 298 -27.53 54.63 14.71
N ASP A 299 -27.89 54.42 15.97
CA ASP A 299 -27.14 54.92 17.15
C ASP A 299 -25.70 54.37 17.18
N ALA A 300 -25.49 53.14 16.83
CA ALA A 300 -24.17 52.54 16.78
C ALA A 300 -23.29 53.20 15.70
N TYR A 301 -23.84 53.51 14.50
CA TYR A 301 -23.10 54.21 13.43
C TYR A 301 -22.81 55.64 13.80
N ILE A 302 -23.74 56.38 14.41
CA ILE A 302 -23.53 57.75 14.87
C ILE A 302 -22.42 57.81 15.88
N LYS A 303 -22.38 56.88 16.83
CA LYS A 303 -21.34 56.79 17.87
C LYS A 303 -19.98 56.42 17.27
N ARG A 304 -19.93 55.51 16.30
CA ARG A 304 -18.68 55.10 15.65
C ARG A 304 -18.09 56.17 14.71
N ALA A 305 -18.89 57.10 14.26
CA ALA A 305 -18.47 58.19 13.38
C ALA A 305 -17.98 59.43 14.14
N GLN A 306 -18.01 59.44 15.48
CA GLN A 306 -17.38 60.44 16.31
C GLN A 306 -15.86 60.32 16.23
#